data_b1bb8fd1f49a33bb3007f3d74989e31b
#
_entry.id   b1bb8fd1f49a33bb3007f3d74989e31b
#
_cell.length_a   1.000
_cell.length_b   1.000
_cell.length_c   1.000
_cell.angle_alpha   90.00
_cell.angle_beta   90.00
_cell.angle_gamma   90.00
#
_symmetry.space_group_name_H-M   'P 1'
#
loop_
_entity.id
_entity.type
_entity.pdbx_description
1 polymer ?
#
loop_
_entity_poly.entity_id
_entity_poly.type
_entity_poly.pdbx_seq_one_letter_code
_entity_poly.pdbx_strand_id
1 'polypeptide(L)'
;MSKERLAYIDYWTHQHTKSGNFLREILSEEFEIVDFWWKPNEKIPMEEIDKFEHMFFFHTIFPYQVMKKFQNKKILWAPMYDALNFRNSFFQSIFWKQISALGIKVIKFSDKITKSIKNEDIETLKLNYFIKPNFLALANEENKMNIFFWDRGRIQIKDWLHLFNKKDINEIVYFPNPDPGVTMMENNDPQQQKDYNIKYINKKFLPKNEYLDIFEKCNIFIAPRKKEGIGLTIVEAISRGMFIVGYDDATMNEYISDKRVGFIYDENTIEKINFSNVIQNYEYRKKNAELNYNKWVLEKKKIIPLLKKKNKLIKKPIFLLLFI
;
A
#
# COMPACT_ATOMS: atom_id res chain seq x y z
N MET A 1 -18.08 -18.29 -24.17
CA MET A 1 -17.03 -17.54 -24.90
C MET A 1 -15.75 -17.61 -24.09
N SER A 2 -14.61 -17.82 -24.69
CA SER A 2 -13.31 -17.75 -23.99
C SER A 2 -13.04 -16.31 -23.54
N LYS A 3 -12.47 -16.13 -22.32
CA LYS A 3 -12.05 -14.80 -21.86
C LYS A 3 -10.93 -14.24 -22.72
N GLU A 4 -10.91 -12.92 -22.90
CA GLU A 4 -9.76 -12.25 -23.50
C GLU A 4 -8.52 -12.40 -22.59
N ARG A 5 -7.32 -12.47 -23.19
CA ARG A 5 -6.07 -12.62 -22.44
C ARG A 5 -5.49 -11.27 -22.06
N LEU A 6 -4.96 -11.17 -20.84
CA LEU A 6 -4.35 -9.98 -20.29
C LEU A 6 -2.93 -10.28 -19.80
N ALA A 7 -1.94 -9.50 -20.26
CA ALA A 7 -0.61 -9.51 -19.68
C ALA A 7 -0.61 -8.73 -18.35
N TYR A 8 -0.32 -9.40 -17.24
CA TYR A 8 -0.15 -8.79 -15.92
C TYR A 8 1.33 -8.69 -15.59
N ILE A 9 1.87 -7.48 -15.67
CA ILE A 9 3.30 -7.22 -15.48
C ILE A 9 3.51 -6.68 -14.07
N ASP A 10 4.34 -7.35 -13.30
CA ASP A 10 4.55 -7.02 -11.90
C ASP A 10 6.01 -7.21 -11.48
N TYR A 11 6.39 -6.62 -10.37
CA TYR A 11 7.71 -6.77 -9.79
C TYR A 11 7.88 -8.17 -9.16
N TRP A 12 8.98 -8.84 -9.43
CA TRP A 12 9.20 -10.25 -9.12
C TRP A 12 8.96 -10.62 -7.63
N THR A 13 9.25 -9.71 -6.69
CA THR A 13 9.04 -9.97 -5.26
C THR A 13 7.57 -10.18 -4.91
N HIS A 14 6.64 -9.61 -5.70
CA HIS A 14 5.21 -9.75 -5.49
C HIS A 14 4.69 -11.16 -5.80
N GLN A 15 5.46 -11.97 -6.50
CA GLN A 15 5.16 -13.40 -6.66
C GLN A 15 5.05 -14.11 -5.30
N HIS A 16 5.87 -13.69 -4.32
CA HIS A 16 5.88 -14.25 -2.98
C HIS A 16 4.99 -13.48 -2.01
N THR A 17 5.04 -12.15 -2.02
CA THR A 17 4.28 -11.30 -1.09
C THR A 17 2.79 -11.19 -1.43
N LYS A 18 2.39 -11.55 -2.65
CA LYS A 18 1.01 -11.49 -3.16
C LYS A 18 0.38 -10.09 -3.14
N SER A 19 1.21 -9.04 -3.10
CA SER A 19 0.75 -7.65 -2.93
C SER A 19 -0.25 -7.17 -3.98
N GLY A 20 -0.24 -7.71 -5.20
CA GLY A 20 -1.15 -7.37 -6.29
C GLY A 20 -2.36 -8.29 -6.45
N ASN A 21 -2.56 -9.29 -5.57
CA ASN A 21 -3.60 -10.30 -5.76
C ASN A 21 -5.01 -9.73 -5.86
N PHE A 22 -5.35 -8.73 -5.06
CA PHE A 22 -6.68 -8.12 -5.09
C PHE A 22 -7.02 -7.51 -6.47
N LEU A 23 -6.02 -7.03 -7.22
CA LEU A 23 -6.21 -6.54 -8.60
C LEU A 23 -6.32 -7.72 -9.59
N ARG A 24 -5.54 -8.79 -9.38
CA ARG A 24 -5.69 -10.02 -10.17
C ARG A 24 -7.09 -10.62 -10.04
N GLU A 25 -7.62 -10.68 -8.84
CA GLU A 25 -8.99 -11.16 -8.59
C GLU A 25 -10.01 -10.35 -9.37
N ILE A 26 -9.93 -9.02 -9.34
CA ILE A 26 -10.83 -8.14 -10.08
C ILE A 26 -10.68 -8.35 -11.60
N LEU A 27 -9.46 -8.37 -12.11
CA LEU A 27 -9.20 -8.50 -13.54
C LEU A 27 -9.57 -9.89 -14.05
N SER A 28 -9.44 -10.93 -13.22
CA SER A 28 -9.81 -12.31 -13.57
C SER A 28 -11.32 -12.51 -13.76
N GLU A 29 -12.16 -11.57 -13.33
CA GLU A 29 -13.61 -11.61 -13.60
C GLU A 29 -13.88 -11.63 -15.12
N GLU A 30 -13.06 -10.90 -15.91
CA GLU A 30 -13.25 -10.75 -17.36
C GLU A 30 -12.10 -11.24 -18.23
N PHE A 31 -10.88 -11.39 -17.66
CA PHE A 31 -9.69 -11.76 -18.41
C PHE A 31 -9.09 -13.10 -17.94
N GLU A 32 -8.45 -13.81 -18.88
CA GLU A 32 -7.48 -14.84 -18.58
C GLU A 32 -6.13 -14.13 -18.31
N ILE A 33 -5.65 -14.19 -17.06
CA ILE A 33 -4.44 -13.48 -16.66
C ILE A 33 -3.22 -14.32 -16.96
N VAL A 34 -2.23 -13.70 -17.63
CA VAL A 34 -0.90 -14.25 -17.85
C VAL A 34 0.11 -13.36 -17.12
N ASP A 35 0.77 -13.92 -16.11
CA ASP A 35 1.71 -13.19 -15.27
C ASP A 35 3.09 -13.08 -15.91
N PHE A 36 3.65 -11.87 -15.89
CA PHE A 36 5.02 -11.55 -16.24
C PHE A 36 5.73 -10.91 -15.03
N TRP A 37 6.59 -11.68 -14.40
CA TRP A 37 7.36 -11.24 -13.23
C TRP A 37 8.68 -10.64 -13.68
N TRP A 38 8.80 -9.33 -13.59
CA TRP A 38 9.99 -8.62 -14.06
C TRP A 38 10.96 -8.32 -12.92
N LYS A 39 12.25 -8.54 -13.19
CA LYS A 39 13.37 -8.10 -12.35
C LYS A 39 14.20 -7.06 -13.09
N PRO A 40 14.76 -6.06 -12.38
CA PRO A 40 15.81 -5.21 -12.93
C PRO A 40 16.96 -6.07 -13.48
N ASN A 41 17.49 -5.67 -14.63
CA ASN A 41 18.58 -6.37 -15.35
C ASN A 41 18.20 -7.70 -16.02
N GLU A 42 16.96 -8.16 -15.93
CA GLU A 42 16.49 -9.28 -16.77
C GLU A 42 15.94 -8.76 -18.11
N LYS A 43 16.12 -9.56 -19.15
CA LYS A 43 15.57 -9.25 -20.48
C LYS A 43 14.04 -9.27 -20.42
N ILE A 44 13.42 -8.18 -20.87
CA ILE A 44 11.96 -8.12 -20.96
C ILE A 44 11.49 -9.03 -22.10
N PRO A 45 10.55 -9.97 -21.89
CA PRO A 45 10.04 -10.88 -22.92
C PRO A 45 9.07 -10.16 -23.86
N MET A 46 9.60 -9.22 -24.67
CA MET A 46 8.84 -8.31 -25.52
C MET A 46 7.93 -9.02 -26.50
N GLU A 47 8.42 -10.07 -27.15
CA GLU A 47 7.69 -10.83 -28.18
C GLU A 47 6.48 -11.58 -27.60
N GLU A 48 6.59 -12.01 -26.34
CA GLU A 48 5.48 -12.67 -25.65
C GLU A 48 4.45 -11.64 -25.19
N ILE A 49 4.89 -10.53 -24.58
CA ILE A 49 4.01 -9.47 -24.06
C ILE A 49 3.28 -8.78 -25.23
N ASP A 50 3.91 -8.61 -26.39
CA ASP A 50 3.28 -7.94 -27.55
C ASP A 50 2.09 -8.71 -28.15
N LYS A 51 1.94 -9.99 -27.83
CA LYS A 51 0.77 -10.80 -28.25
C LYS A 51 -0.54 -10.38 -27.55
N PHE A 52 -0.48 -9.58 -26.50
CA PHE A 52 -1.64 -9.17 -25.71
C PHE A 52 -2.15 -7.81 -26.16
N GLU A 53 -3.47 -7.69 -26.30
CA GLU A 53 -4.15 -6.40 -26.54
C GLU A 53 -4.28 -5.58 -25.26
N HIS A 54 -4.46 -6.27 -24.11
CA HIS A 54 -4.64 -5.68 -22.79
C HIS A 54 -3.41 -5.93 -21.92
N MET A 55 -2.89 -4.87 -21.31
CA MET A 55 -1.74 -4.93 -20.42
C MET A 55 -2.06 -4.20 -19.09
N PHE A 56 -1.75 -4.85 -18.01
CA PHE A 56 -1.84 -4.24 -16.69
C PHE A 56 -0.47 -4.25 -16.02
N PHE A 57 -0.01 -3.08 -15.60
CA PHE A 57 1.23 -2.92 -14.87
C PHE A 57 0.91 -2.63 -13.39
N PHE A 58 1.46 -3.42 -12.48
CA PHE A 58 1.38 -3.17 -11.06
C PHE A 58 2.74 -2.75 -10.52
N HIS A 59 2.79 -1.68 -9.73
CA HIS A 59 4.00 -1.12 -9.13
C HIS A 59 5.02 -0.61 -10.15
N THR A 60 5.56 -1.46 -11.01
CA THR A 60 6.59 -1.14 -12.01
C THR A 60 5.99 -0.75 -13.36
N ILE A 61 6.79 -0.07 -14.18
CA ILE A 61 6.53 0.16 -15.60
C ILE A 61 7.86 0.11 -16.35
N PHE A 62 7.86 -0.32 -17.59
CA PHE A 62 9.08 -0.36 -18.40
C PHE A 62 9.55 1.03 -18.81
N PRO A 63 10.84 1.19 -19.16
CA PRO A 63 11.36 2.45 -19.70
C PRO A 63 10.56 2.93 -20.92
N TYR A 64 10.49 4.26 -21.10
CA TYR A 64 9.69 4.89 -22.16
C TYR A 64 9.89 4.29 -23.55
N GLN A 65 11.16 4.03 -23.95
CA GLN A 65 11.48 3.49 -25.27
C GLN A 65 10.90 2.08 -25.48
N VAL A 66 10.80 1.29 -24.43
CA VAL A 66 10.14 -0.01 -24.42
C VAL A 66 8.64 0.15 -24.51
N MET A 67 8.06 1.00 -23.65
CA MET A 67 6.61 1.27 -23.63
C MET A 67 6.09 1.82 -24.95
N LYS A 68 6.90 2.59 -25.69
CA LYS A 68 6.55 3.12 -27.02
C LYS A 68 6.20 2.02 -28.02
N LYS A 69 6.76 0.83 -27.90
CA LYS A 69 6.41 -0.32 -28.75
C LYS A 69 4.98 -0.82 -28.51
N PHE A 70 4.45 -0.58 -27.32
CA PHE A 70 3.10 -0.98 -26.92
C PHE A 70 2.05 0.15 -27.01
N GLN A 71 2.37 1.28 -27.64
CA GLN A 71 1.49 2.48 -27.64
C GLN A 71 0.07 2.24 -28.21
N ASN A 72 -0.12 1.19 -29.03
CA ASN A 72 -1.41 0.83 -29.61
C ASN A 72 -2.21 -0.14 -28.72
N LYS A 73 -1.63 -0.64 -27.64
CA LYS A 73 -2.26 -1.58 -26.70
C LYS A 73 -3.07 -0.84 -25.65
N LYS A 74 -4.04 -1.51 -25.06
CA LYS A 74 -4.82 -0.97 -23.94
C LYS A 74 -4.05 -1.17 -22.63
N ILE A 75 -3.46 -0.10 -22.13
CA ILE A 75 -2.56 -0.15 -20.98
C ILE A 75 -3.20 0.56 -19.79
N LEU A 76 -3.20 -0.13 -18.65
CA LEU A 76 -3.56 0.41 -17.34
C LEU A 76 -2.41 0.16 -16.37
N TRP A 77 -2.00 1.18 -15.65
CA TRP A 77 -0.91 1.11 -14.68
C TRP A 77 -1.35 1.54 -13.30
N ALA A 78 -0.96 0.80 -12.29
CA ALA A 78 -1.16 1.11 -10.87
C ALA A 78 0.20 1.38 -10.20
N PRO A 79 0.74 2.60 -10.27
CA PRO A 79 1.98 2.96 -9.60
C PRO A 79 1.81 3.00 -8.08
N MET A 80 2.87 2.61 -7.37
CA MET A 80 2.99 2.82 -5.93
C MET A 80 3.84 4.06 -5.67
N TYR A 81 3.34 5.00 -4.87
CA TYR A 81 4.02 6.27 -4.72
C TYR A 81 5.37 6.15 -3.99
N ASP A 82 5.51 5.20 -3.09
CA ASP A 82 6.75 4.88 -2.38
C ASP A 82 7.86 4.34 -3.29
N ALA A 83 7.48 3.84 -4.49
CA ALA A 83 8.41 3.41 -5.53
C ALA A 83 8.72 4.53 -6.55
N LEU A 84 7.92 5.59 -6.61
CA LEU A 84 8.14 6.72 -7.51
C LEU A 84 9.13 7.72 -6.89
N ASN A 85 10.41 7.50 -7.14
CA ASN A 85 11.47 8.36 -6.62
C ASN A 85 12.01 9.29 -7.71
N PHE A 86 11.47 10.48 -7.83
CA PHE A 86 11.93 11.49 -8.78
C PHE A 86 13.04 12.35 -8.17
N ARG A 87 14.12 12.52 -8.91
CA ARG A 87 15.25 13.35 -8.50
C ARG A 87 14.83 14.81 -8.21
N ASN A 88 13.90 15.33 -9.00
CA ASN A 88 13.28 16.65 -8.80
C ASN A 88 11.99 16.77 -9.62
N SER A 89 11.30 17.92 -9.50
CA SER A 89 10.03 18.22 -10.20
C SER A 89 10.14 18.22 -11.74
N PHE A 90 11.30 18.56 -12.29
CA PHE A 90 11.54 18.56 -13.74
C PHE A 90 11.50 17.12 -14.31
N PHE A 91 12.24 16.17 -13.71
CA PHE A 91 12.19 14.76 -14.12
C PHE A 91 10.80 14.15 -13.91
N GLN A 92 10.13 14.52 -12.83
CA GLN A 92 8.75 14.12 -12.58
C GLN A 92 7.81 14.58 -13.70
N SER A 93 7.92 15.85 -14.13
CA SER A 93 7.09 16.39 -15.22
C SER A 93 7.35 15.68 -16.54
N ILE A 94 8.64 15.46 -16.90
CA ILE A 94 9.01 14.72 -18.12
C ILE A 94 8.40 13.32 -18.10
N PHE A 95 8.54 12.61 -16.99
CA PHE A 95 8.01 11.25 -16.85
C PHE A 95 6.50 11.20 -17.08
N TRP A 96 5.73 12.06 -16.43
CA TRP A 96 4.28 12.08 -16.61
C TRP A 96 3.85 12.51 -18.02
N LYS A 97 4.59 13.41 -18.67
CA LYS A 97 4.38 13.74 -20.10
C LYS A 97 4.59 12.53 -21.00
N GLN A 98 5.58 11.71 -20.72
CA GLN A 98 5.80 10.46 -21.44
C GLN A 98 4.65 9.46 -21.25
N ILE A 99 4.16 9.30 -20.02
CA ILE A 99 2.99 8.46 -19.70
C ILE A 99 1.75 8.95 -20.45
N SER A 100 1.50 10.27 -20.42
CA SER A 100 0.42 10.93 -21.15
C SER A 100 0.49 10.68 -22.66
N ALA A 101 1.66 10.88 -23.26
CA ALA A 101 1.86 10.70 -24.71
C ALA A 101 1.65 9.27 -25.19
N LEU A 102 1.90 8.28 -24.33
CA LEU A 102 1.64 6.87 -24.58
C LEU A 102 0.15 6.49 -24.38
N GLY A 103 -0.68 7.41 -23.89
CA GLY A 103 -2.09 7.16 -23.59
C GLY A 103 -2.30 6.15 -22.45
N ILE A 104 -1.30 5.96 -21.59
CA ILE A 104 -1.38 5.03 -20.47
C ILE A 104 -2.35 5.58 -19.42
N LYS A 105 -3.31 4.76 -19.04
CA LYS A 105 -4.27 5.08 -17.97
C LYS A 105 -3.69 4.70 -16.60
N VAL A 106 -4.05 5.43 -15.56
CA VAL A 106 -3.42 5.26 -14.23
C VAL A 106 -4.46 5.08 -13.12
N ILE A 107 -4.30 4.00 -12.33
CA ILE A 107 -4.98 3.86 -11.04
C ILE A 107 -4.11 4.53 -9.98
N LYS A 108 -4.71 5.41 -9.19
CA LYS A 108 -4.04 6.12 -8.10
C LYS A 108 -4.53 5.62 -6.76
N PHE A 109 -3.64 5.03 -5.97
CA PHE A 109 -3.94 4.61 -4.59
C PHE A 109 -3.53 5.66 -3.55
N SER A 110 -2.84 6.72 -3.96
CA SER A 110 -2.41 7.80 -3.07
C SER A 110 -2.64 9.17 -3.70
N ASP A 111 -3.01 10.17 -2.89
CA ASP A 111 -3.12 11.56 -3.31
C ASP A 111 -1.78 12.18 -3.69
N LYS A 112 -0.67 11.61 -3.22
CA LYS A 112 0.67 11.98 -3.66
C LYS A 112 0.84 11.77 -5.17
N ILE A 113 0.32 10.64 -5.70
CA ILE A 113 0.30 10.37 -7.14
C ILE A 113 -0.62 11.37 -7.85
N THR A 114 -1.78 11.69 -7.27
CA THR A 114 -2.70 12.70 -7.82
C THR A 114 -2.00 14.05 -7.96
N LYS A 115 -1.31 14.51 -6.92
CA LYS A 115 -0.55 15.77 -6.93
C LYS A 115 0.62 15.74 -7.92
N SER A 116 1.23 14.58 -8.11
CA SER A 116 2.33 14.35 -9.05
C SER A 116 1.91 14.48 -10.51
N ILE A 117 0.68 14.07 -10.86
CA ILE A 117 0.14 14.04 -12.23
C ILE A 117 -0.56 15.36 -12.62
N LYS A 118 -0.76 16.28 -11.72
CA LYS A 118 -1.75 17.38 -11.76
C LYS A 118 -1.81 18.25 -13.03
N ASN A 119 -0.84 18.26 -13.87
CA ASN A 119 -0.80 19.10 -15.08
C ASN A 119 -0.79 18.28 -16.38
N GLU A 120 -1.02 16.97 -16.29
CA GLU A 120 -0.92 16.10 -17.45
C GLU A 120 -2.29 15.53 -17.84
N ASP A 121 -2.53 15.46 -19.16
CA ASP A 121 -3.76 14.87 -19.70
C ASP A 121 -3.67 13.34 -19.66
N ILE A 122 -3.80 12.79 -18.45
CA ILE A 122 -3.77 11.35 -18.19
C ILE A 122 -5.14 10.92 -17.64
N GLU A 123 -5.74 9.93 -18.28
CA GLU A 123 -6.97 9.35 -17.75
C GLU A 123 -6.67 8.55 -16.48
N THR A 124 -7.30 8.94 -15.37
CA THR A 124 -6.97 8.40 -14.04
C THR A 124 -8.20 7.91 -13.30
N LEU A 125 -8.00 6.92 -12.42
CA LEU A 125 -9.00 6.44 -11.46
C LEU A 125 -8.38 6.48 -10.05
N LYS A 126 -8.94 7.29 -9.16
CA LYS A 126 -8.54 7.29 -7.74
C LYS A 126 -9.32 6.21 -7.01
N LEU A 127 -8.60 5.37 -6.28
CA LEU A 127 -9.16 4.30 -5.47
C LEU A 127 -8.46 4.25 -4.11
N ASN A 128 -9.21 3.91 -3.09
CA ASN A 128 -8.67 3.50 -1.80
C ASN A 128 -9.06 2.03 -1.60
N TYR A 129 -8.06 1.17 -1.42
CA TYR A 129 -8.27 -0.25 -1.24
C TYR A 129 -8.71 -0.56 0.18
N PHE A 130 -9.74 -1.39 0.35
CA PHE A 130 -10.17 -1.91 1.65
C PHE A 130 -10.49 -3.40 1.56
N ILE A 131 -10.11 -4.14 2.60
CA ILE A 131 -10.42 -5.55 2.78
C ILE A 131 -11.81 -5.68 3.43
N LYS A 132 -12.53 -6.74 3.10
CA LYS A 132 -13.80 -7.06 3.74
C LYS A 132 -13.62 -7.12 5.25
N PRO A 133 -14.38 -6.36 6.03
CA PRO A 133 -14.28 -6.37 7.47
C PRO A 133 -14.52 -7.76 8.06
N ASN A 134 -13.68 -8.11 9.01
CA ASN A 134 -13.79 -9.30 9.82
C ASN A 134 -13.46 -8.91 11.26
N PHE A 135 -14.48 -8.42 11.96
CA PHE A 135 -14.33 -7.95 13.32
C PHE A 135 -14.27 -9.14 14.25
N LEU A 136 -13.10 -9.31 14.83
CA LEU A 136 -12.92 -10.27 15.91
C LEU A 136 -13.37 -9.62 17.22
N ALA A 137 -13.78 -10.42 18.17
CA ALA A 137 -13.94 -9.96 19.54
C ALA A 137 -12.53 -9.52 20.00
N LEU A 138 -12.19 -8.26 19.77
CA LEU A 138 -10.98 -7.72 20.38
C LEU A 138 -11.03 -8.03 21.86
N ALA A 139 -9.93 -8.54 22.39
CA ALA A 139 -9.80 -8.81 23.83
C ALA A 139 -9.93 -7.49 24.61
N ASN A 140 -11.17 -7.00 24.72
CA ASN A 140 -11.53 -5.78 25.44
C ASN A 140 -11.62 -6.03 26.95
N GLU A 141 -11.20 -7.24 27.40
CA GLU A 141 -11.43 -7.65 28.80
C GLU A 141 -10.65 -6.83 29.81
N GLU A 142 -9.63 -6.08 29.40
CA GLU A 142 -8.76 -5.42 30.39
C GLU A 142 -8.75 -3.89 30.37
N ASN A 143 -9.51 -3.21 29.53
CA ASN A 143 -9.42 -1.75 29.40
C ASN A 143 -7.99 -1.23 29.26
N LYS A 144 -7.15 -1.91 28.45
CA LYS A 144 -5.74 -1.58 28.24
C LYS A 144 -5.35 -1.68 26.76
N MET A 145 -4.21 -1.10 26.42
CA MET A 145 -3.66 -1.12 25.07
C MET A 145 -2.81 -2.35 24.84
N ASN A 146 -3.20 -3.19 23.90
CA ASN A 146 -2.38 -4.25 23.31
C ASN A 146 -1.90 -3.78 21.95
N ILE A 147 -0.61 -3.56 21.80
CA ILE A 147 -0.01 -2.93 20.63
C ILE A 147 0.69 -3.99 19.78
N PHE A 148 0.39 -4.03 18.49
CA PHE A 148 1.16 -4.82 17.54
C PHE A 148 2.06 -3.92 16.71
N PHE A 149 3.35 -4.23 16.69
CA PHE A 149 4.34 -3.57 15.86
C PHE A 149 5.15 -4.57 15.06
N TRP A 150 4.91 -4.59 13.75
CA TRP A 150 5.75 -5.30 12.80
C TRP A 150 6.87 -4.38 12.35
N ASP A 151 8.07 -4.54 12.93
CA ASP A 151 9.22 -3.74 12.57
C ASP A 151 9.83 -4.24 11.25
N ARG A 152 9.77 -3.40 10.23
CA ARG A 152 10.35 -3.65 8.90
C ARG A 152 11.70 -2.95 8.71
N GLY A 153 12.32 -2.48 9.79
CA GLY A 153 13.59 -1.76 9.78
C GLY A 153 13.51 -0.33 9.26
N ARG A 154 12.30 0.27 9.23
CA ARG A 154 12.08 1.62 8.70
C ARG A 154 11.70 2.66 9.76
N ILE A 155 11.12 2.21 10.84
CA ILE A 155 10.84 2.98 12.05
C ILE A 155 11.21 2.13 13.26
N GLN A 156 11.51 2.77 14.38
CA GLN A 156 11.92 2.10 15.62
C GLN A 156 10.87 2.29 16.70
N ILE A 157 10.90 1.47 17.75
CA ILE A 157 10.01 1.61 18.91
C ILE A 157 10.10 3.02 19.51
N LYS A 158 11.30 3.58 19.63
CA LYS A 158 11.52 4.93 20.18
C LYS A 158 10.82 6.04 19.39
N ASP A 159 10.56 5.83 18.08
CA ASP A 159 9.96 6.85 17.21
C ASP A 159 8.49 7.10 17.56
N TRP A 160 7.81 6.13 18.19
CA TRP A 160 6.39 6.22 18.49
C TRP A 160 6.02 5.89 19.96
N LEU A 161 6.91 5.24 20.75
CA LEU A 161 6.59 4.81 22.11
C LEU A 161 6.25 5.97 23.04
N HIS A 162 6.87 7.14 22.82
CA HIS A 162 6.60 8.36 23.58
C HIS A 162 5.17 8.89 23.40
N LEU A 163 4.44 8.46 22.39
CA LEU A 163 3.04 8.81 22.14
C LEU A 163 2.09 8.17 23.17
N PHE A 164 2.54 7.17 23.90
CA PHE A 164 1.74 6.43 24.85
C PHE A 164 2.09 6.73 26.30
N ASN A 165 1.11 6.62 27.20
CA ASN A 165 1.41 6.55 28.62
C ASN A 165 1.69 5.08 29.01
N LYS A 166 2.81 4.83 29.68
CA LYS A 166 3.21 3.49 30.12
C LYS A 166 2.11 2.73 30.87
N LYS A 167 1.36 3.42 31.74
CA LYS A 167 0.28 2.83 32.58
C LYS A 167 -0.90 2.30 31.75
N ASP A 168 -1.10 2.81 30.54
CA ASP A 168 -2.21 2.46 29.66
C ASP A 168 -1.87 1.25 28.76
N ILE A 169 -0.59 0.86 28.70
CA ILE A 169 -0.10 -0.27 27.90
C ILE A 169 -0.18 -1.56 28.74
N ASN A 170 -0.79 -2.60 28.20
CA ASN A 170 -0.74 -3.95 28.74
C ASN A 170 0.47 -4.72 28.19
N GLU A 171 0.57 -4.76 26.87
CA GLU A 171 1.69 -5.40 26.19
C GLU A 171 1.97 -4.78 24.83
N ILE A 172 3.21 -4.95 24.37
CA ILE A 172 3.63 -4.67 22.99
C ILE A 172 4.11 -5.98 22.39
N VAL A 173 3.43 -6.44 21.36
CA VAL A 173 3.88 -7.57 20.55
C VAL A 173 4.75 -7.04 19.42
N TYR A 174 6.05 -7.32 19.50
CA TYR A 174 7.06 -6.82 18.57
C TYR A 174 7.54 -7.94 17.66
N PHE A 175 7.35 -7.74 16.35
CA PHE A 175 7.77 -8.66 15.31
C PHE A 175 8.88 -8.04 14.45
N PRO A 176 10.17 -8.33 14.73
CA PRO A 176 11.30 -7.84 13.93
C PRO A 176 11.45 -8.70 12.67
N ASN A 177 10.98 -8.16 11.54
CA ASN A 177 11.12 -8.83 10.25
C ASN A 177 11.37 -7.76 9.17
N PRO A 178 12.64 -7.38 8.93
CA PRO A 178 12.99 -6.28 8.05
C PRO A 178 12.65 -6.55 6.59
N ASP A 179 12.47 -5.46 5.84
CA ASP A 179 12.39 -5.54 4.39
C ASP A 179 13.68 -6.14 3.79
N PRO A 180 13.61 -6.83 2.65
CA PRO A 180 14.80 -7.32 1.97
C PRO A 180 15.84 -6.22 1.74
N GLY A 181 17.07 -6.47 2.15
CA GLY A 181 18.18 -5.52 2.04
C GLY A 181 18.20 -4.40 3.09
N VAL A 182 17.33 -4.46 4.09
CA VAL A 182 17.32 -3.53 5.23
C VAL A 182 17.96 -4.21 6.45
N THR A 183 18.94 -3.52 7.03
CA THR A 183 19.55 -3.96 8.30
C THR A 183 18.70 -3.47 9.46
N MET A 184 18.32 -4.38 10.36
CA MET A 184 17.66 -3.99 11.60
C MET A 184 18.64 -3.24 12.50
N MET A 185 18.17 -2.14 13.09
CA MET A 185 18.84 -1.57 14.23
C MET A 185 18.43 -2.37 15.47
N GLU A 186 19.39 -2.77 16.27
CA GLU A 186 19.09 -3.49 17.51
C GLU A 186 18.31 -2.62 18.48
N ASN A 187 17.08 -3.02 18.77
CA ASN A 187 16.21 -2.43 19.77
C ASN A 187 16.27 -3.20 21.08
N ASN A 188 17.47 -3.54 21.54
CA ASN A 188 17.68 -4.40 22.72
C ASN A 188 17.98 -3.52 23.95
N ASP A 189 16.97 -2.75 24.41
CA ASP A 189 17.00 -2.19 25.76
C ASP A 189 16.24 -3.11 26.71
N PRO A 190 16.92 -3.93 27.56
CA PRO A 190 16.26 -4.85 28.48
C PRO A 190 15.36 -4.15 29.48
N GLN A 191 15.69 -2.91 29.89
CA GLN A 191 14.87 -2.14 30.79
C GLN A 191 13.56 -1.69 30.12
N GLN A 192 13.64 -1.21 28.87
CA GLN A 192 12.47 -0.85 28.09
C GLN A 192 11.56 -2.07 27.83
N GLN A 193 12.16 -3.25 27.53
CA GLN A 193 11.40 -4.48 27.35
C GLN A 193 10.57 -4.83 28.59
N LYS A 194 11.18 -4.77 29.74
CA LYS A 194 10.51 -5.05 31.03
C LYS A 194 9.46 -3.98 31.35
N ASP A 195 9.82 -2.72 31.13
CA ASP A 195 9.00 -1.56 31.49
C ASP A 195 7.68 -1.49 30.70
N TYR A 196 7.68 -1.94 29.45
CA TYR A 196 6.52 -1.90 28.55
C TYR A 196 5.98 -3.29 28.18
N ASN A 197 6.42 -4.34 28.90
CA ASN A 197 6.00 -5.73 28.63
C ASN A 197 6.10 -6.10 27.14
N ILE A 198 7.31 -5.86 26.54
CA ILE A 198 7.53 -6.12 25.11
C ILE A 198 7.78 -7.60 24.90
N LYS A 199 6.90 -8.25 24.14
CA LYS A 199 7.00 -9.65 23.73
C LYS A 199 7.57 -9.77 22.32
N TYR A 200 8.76 -10.33 22.20
CA TYR A 200 9.43 -10.53 20.92
C TYR A 200 8.97 -11.80 20.22
N ILE A 201 8.65 -11.68 18.94
CA ILE A 201 8.41 -12.83 18.08
C ILE A 201 9.71 -13.15 17.33
N ASN A 202 10.44 -14.14 17.80
CA ASN A 202 11.71 -14.58 17.21
C ASN A 202 11.48 -15.58 16.07
N LYS A 203 10.77 -15.18 15.02
CA LYS A 203 10.52 -15.99 13.82
C LYS A 203 10.89 -15.20 12.58
N LYS A 204 11.60 -15.81 11.62
CA LYS A 204 11.89 -15.19 10.31
C LYS A 204 10.65 -15.10 9.40
N PHE A 205 9.69 -15.98 9.62
CA PHE A 205 8.44 -16.03 8.89
C PHE A 205 7.32 -16.35 9.87
N LEU A 206 6.23 -15.63 9.76
CA LEU A 206 5.04 -15.84 10.55
C LEU A 206 3.94 -16.36 9.62
N PRO A 207 3.50 -17.62 9.75
CA PRO A 207 2.38 -18.13 8.99
C PRO A 207 1.14 -17.28 9.18
N LYS A 208 0.29 -17.19 8.15
CA LYS A 208 -0.85 -16.26 8.15
C LYS A 208 -1.81 -16.50 9.34
N ASN A 209 -2.06 -17.73 9.71
CA ASN A 209 -2.89 -18.08 10.87
C ASN A 209 -2.27 -17.56 12.18
N GLU A 210 -0.98 -17.80 12.42
CA GLU A 210 -0.29 -17.31 13.62
C GLU A 210 -0.26 -15.76 13.67
N TYR A 211 -0.03 -15.13 12.52
CA TYR A 211 -0.10 -13.68 12.40
C TYR A 211 -1.50 -13.16 12.76
N LEU A 212 -2.55 -13.82 12.28
CA LEU A 212 -3.93 -13.49 12.60
C LEU A 212 -4.24 -13.66 14.09
N ASP A 213 -3.78 -14.77 14.71
CA ASP A 213 -3.95 -15.01 16.15
C ASP A 213 -3.33 -13.93 17.02
N ILE A 214 -2.22 -13.33 16.56
CA ILE A 214 -1.61 -12.17 17.25
C ILE A 214 -2.44 -10.92 17.03
N PHE A 215 -2.87 -10.67 15.80
CA PHE A 215 -3.71 -9.55 15.47
C PHE A 215 -4.99 -9.53 16.30
N GLU A 216 -5.59 -10.70 16.56
CA GLU A 216 -6.80 -10.85 17.37
C GLU A 216 -6.66 -10.42 18.83
N LYS A 217 -5.44 -10.42 19.34
CA LYS A 217 -5.11 -10.03 20.72
C LYS A 217 -4.75 -8.55 20.84
N CYS A 218 -4.58 -7.84 19.74
CA CYS A 218 -4.14 -6.45 19.73
C CYS A 218 -5.27 -5.51 19.28
N ASN A 219 -5.36 -4.35 19.94
CA ASN A 219 -6.33 -3.31 19.60
C ASN A 219 -5.70 -2.08 18.95
N ILE A 220 -4.35 -2.02 18.91
CA ILE A 220 -3.57 -0.96 18.27
C ILE A 220 -2.58 -1.58 17.28
N PHE A 221 -2.50 -1.00 16.10
CA PHE A 221 -1.51 -1.33 15.10
C PHE A 221 -0.60 -0.14 14.79
N ILE A 222 0.71 -0.35 14.89
CA ILE A 222 1.71 0.65 14.48
C ILE A 222 2.08 0.40 13.03
N ALA A 223 1.84 1.38 12.16
CA ALA A 223 2.22 1.31 10.75
C ALA A 223 3.75 1.17 10.62
N PRO A 224 4.26 0.16 9.87
CA PRO A 224 5.68 -0.23 9.94
C PRO A 224 6.63 0.66 9.14
N ARG A 225 6.13 1.64 8.42
CA ARG A 225 6.91 2.50 7.52
C ARG A 225 6.42 3.94 7.55
N LYS A 226 7.32 4.88 7.29
CA LYS A 226 6.97 6.29 7.07
C LYS A 226 6.23 6.51 5.75
N LYS A 227 6.48 5.66 4.74
CA LYS A 227 5.88 5.74 3.40
C LYS A 227 5.32 4.40 2.98
N GLU A 228 4.10 4.38 2.47
CA GLU A 228 3.43 3.18 1.97
C GLU A 228 2.71 3.48 0.65
N GLY A 229 2.76 2.55 -0.30
CA GLY A 229 2.01 2.65 -1.55
C GLY A 229 0.50 2.46 -1.33
N ILE A 230 0.11 1.32 -0.76
CA ILE A 230 -1.27 0.98 -0.39
C ILE A 230 -1.38 0.74 1.13
N GLY A 231 -0.33 0.21 1.76
CA GLY A 231 -0.35 -0.14 3.18
C GLY A 231 -1.26 -1.34 3.49
N LEU A 232 -1.03 -2.48 2.83
CA LEU A 232 -1.88 -3.67 2.97
C LEU A 232 -2.10 -4.11 4.42
N THR A 233 -1.06 -4.04 5.25
CA THR A 233 -1.15 -4.39 6.68
C THR A 233 -1.99 -3.39 7.47
N ILE A 234 -1.95 -2.11 7.07
CA ILE A 234 -2.81 -1.06 7.65
C ILE A 234 -4.27 -1.35 7.32
N VAL A 235 -4.55 -1.66 6.06
CA VAL A 235 -5.91 -2.01 5.60
C VAL A 235 -6.42 -3.28 6.30
N GLU A 236 -5.54 -4.24 6.56
CA GLU A 236 -5.86 -5.43 7.34
C GLU A 236 -6.21 -5.09 8.79
N ALA A 237 -5.45 -4.22 9.44
CA ALA A 237 -5.74 -3.74 10.78
C ALA A 237 -7.07 -2.95 10.85
N ILE A 238 -7.33 -2.10 9.85
CA ILE A 238 -8.60 -1.37 9.73
C ILE A 238 -9.78 -2.35 9.59
N SER A 239 -9.63 -3.41 8.80
CA SER A 239 -10.70 -4.41 8.60
C SER A 239 -11.10 -5.14 9.88
N ARG A 240 -10.28 -5.09 10.92
CA ARG A 240 -10.51 -5.64 12.25
C ARG A 240 -10.97 -4.62 13.29
N GLY A 241 -11.07 -3.36 12.92
CA GLY A 241 -11.44 -2.27 13.80
C GLY A 241 -10.34 -1.83 14.77
N MET A 242 -9.07 -2.18 14.48
CA MET A 242 -7.93 -1.72 15.26
C MET A 242 -7.75 -0.20 15.15
N PHE A 243 -7.18 0.41 16.19
CA PHE A 243 -6.72 1.79 16.16
C PHE A 243 -5.34 1.86 15.48
N ILE A 244 -5.19 2.72 14.49
CA ILE A 244 -3.97 2.79 13.68
C ILE A 244 -3.11 3.96 14.14
N VAL A 245 -1.81 3.72 14.34
CA VAL A 245 -0.82 4.78 14.56
C VAL A 245 0.10 4.81 13.36
N GLY A 246 0.12 5.92 12.65
CA GLY A 246 0.86 6.07 11.39
C GLY A 246 1.68 7.35 11.35
N TYR A 247 2.79 7.31 10.60
CA TYR A 247 3.59 8.49 10.34
C TYR A 247 2.86 9.46 9.40
N ASP A 248 3.06 10.77 9.57
CA ASP A 248 2.44 11.81 8.73
C ASP A 248 2.98 11.74 7.29
N ASP A 249 2.33 10.93 6.49
CA ASP A 249 2.57 10.85 5.04
C ASP A 249 1.28 10.46 4.29
N ALA A 250 1.29 10.66 2.99
CA ALA A 250 0.12 10.67 2.13
C ALA A 250 -0.82 9.47 2.31
N THR A 251 -0.31 8.24 2.26
CA THR A 251 -1.16 7.03 2.35
C THR A 251 -1.77 6.88 3.74
N MET A 252 -0.98 7.12 4.82
CA MET A 252 -1.48 7.07 6.19
C MET A 252 -2.59 8.09 6.39
N ASN A 253 -2.38 9.33 5.94
CA ASN A 253 -3.35 10.42 6.08
C ASN A 253 -4.68 10.16 5.36
N GLU A 254 -4.67 9.33 4.32
CA GLU A 254 -5.89 8.94 3.62
C GLU A 254 -6.69 7.86 4.35
N TYR A 255 -6.01 6.96 5.07
CA TYR A 255 -6.65 5.92 5.88
C TYR A 255 -7.00 6.40 7.30
N ILE A 256 -6.18 7.29 7.87
CA ILE A 256 -6.35 7.84 9.23
C ILE A 256 -6.88 9.28 9.12
N SER A 257 -8.05 9.44 8.54
CA SER A 257 -8.67 10.76 8.35
C SER A 257 -9.37 11.31 9.59
N ASP A 258 -9.54 10.51 10.64
CA ASP A 258 -10.29 10.83 11.84
C ASP A 258 -9.57 10.30 13.08
N LYS A 259 -9.46 11.13 14.14
CA LYS A 259 -8.81 10.75 15.41
C LYS A 259 -9.48 9.56 16.14
N ARG A 260 -10.70 9.20 15.75
CA ARG A 260 -11.41 8.01 16.27
C ARG A 260 -10.94 6.71 15.61
N VAL A 261 -10.37 6.78 14.41
CA VAL A 261 -9.83 5.60 13.70
C VAL A 261 -8.35 5.43 13.89
N GLY A 262 -7.60 6.49 14.19
CA GLY A 262 -6.17 6.42 14.39
C GLY A 262 -5.52 7.74 14.77
N PHE A 263 -4.20 7.69 14.85
CA PHE A 263 -3.36 8.82 15.22
C PHE A 263 -2.23 8.98 14.21
N ILE A 264 -2.03 10.19 13.71
CA ILE A 264 -0.93 10.56 12.82
C ILE A 264 0.13 11.29 13.61
N TYR A 265 1.39 10.91 13.45
CA TYR A 265 2.53 11.52 14.12
C TYR A 265 3.69 11.84 13.17
N ASP A 266 4.52 12.76 13.57
CA ASP A 266 5.83 13.09 12.98
C ASP A 266 6.90 13.18 14.08
N GLU A 267 8.12 13.61 13.73
CA GLU A 267 9.24 13.77 14.66
C GLU A 267 9.00 14.86 15.73
N ASN A 268 8.06 15.77 15.51
CA ASN A 268 7.76 16.89 16.42
C ASN A 268 6.53 16.64 17.27
N THR A 269 5.86 15.51 17.08
CA THR A 269 4.61 15.21 17.77
C THR A 269 4.86 14.93 19.25
N ILE A 270 4.32 15.78 20.13
CA ILE A 270 4.39 15.64 21.60
C ILE A 270 3.07 15.21 22.20
N GLU A 271 1.97 15.31 21.44
CA GLU A 271 0.62 14.89 21.87
C GLU A 271 0.61 13.39 22.16
N LYS A 272 0.01 13.01 23.28
CA LYS A 272 -0.16 11.60 23.65
C LYS A 272 -1.50 11.07 23.17
N ILE A 273 -1.49 9.79 22.79
CA ILE A 273 -2.71 9.08 22.42
C ILE A 273 -3.59 8.93 23.64
N ASN A 274 -4.82 9.43 23.53
CA ASN A 274 -5.80 9.28 24.58
C ASN A 274 -6.36 7.84 24.56
N PHE A 275 -6.14 7.12 25.64
CA PHE A 275 -6.63 5.75 25.82
C PHE A 275 -8.16 5.63 25.62
N SER A 276 -8.92 6.58 26.13
CA SER A 276 -10.38 6.58 25.96
C SER A 276 -10.78 6.60 24.49
N ASN A 277 -10.04 7.30 23.62
CA ASN A 277 -10.31 7.31 22.18
C ASN A 277 -10.12 5.94 21.54
N VAL A 278 -9.15 5.16 22.01
CA VAL A 278 -8.89 3.81 21.49
C VAL A 278 -10.06 2.87 21.83
N ILE A 279 -10.53 2.87 23.05
CA ILE A 279 -11.55 1.92 23.53
C ILE A 279 -12.95 2.35 23.13
N GLN A 280 -13.34 3.60 23.44
CA GLN A 280 -14.73 4.07 23.26
C GLN A 280 -15.16 4.16 21.79
N ASN A 281 -14.23 4.30 20.86
CA ASN A 281 -14.54 4.45 19.43
C ASN A 281 -14.47 3.15 18.62
N TYR A 282 -14.47 1.98 19.27
CA TYR A 282 -14.40 0.72 18.55
C TYR A 282 -15.57 0.51 17.58
N GLU A 283 -16.80 0.75 18.04
CA GLU A 283 -17.98 0.64 17.18
C GLU A 283 -17.97 1.65 16.02
N TYR A 284 -17.40 2.83 16.25
CA TYR A 284 -17.19 3.80 15.17
C TYR A 284 -16.20 3.27 14.14
N ARG A 285 -15.08 2.67 14.55
CA ARG A 285 -14.10 2.09 13.62
C ARG A 285 -14.68 0.96 12.79
N LYS A 286 -15.52 0.11 13.39
CA LYS A 286 -16.23 -0.94 12.65
C LYS A 286 -17.10 -0.35 11.53
N LYS A 287 -17.98 0.59 11.87
CA LYS A 287 -18.83 1.27 10.89
C LYS A 287 -18.01 1.95 9.79
N ASN A 288 -16.91 2.61 10.15
CA ASN A 288 -16.02 3.25 9.20
C ASN A 288 -15.38 2.24 8.25
N ALA A 289 -14.91 1.09 8.74
CA ALA A 289 -14.35 0.02 7.93
C ALA A 289 -15.39 -0.55 6.94
N GLU A 290 -16.63 -0.77 7.38
CA GLU A 290 -17.74 -1.24 6.54
C GLU A 290 -18.09 -0.23 5.44
N LEU A 291 -18.22 1.04 5.78
CA LEU A 291 -18.50 2.12 4.82
C LEU A 291 -17.41 2.21 3.74
N ASN A 292 -16.16 2.17 4.15
CA ASN A 292 -15.03 2.25 3.24
C ASN A 292 -14.93 1.00 2.36
N TYR A 293 -15.16 -0.19 2.90
CA TYR A 293 -15.23 -1.41 2.11
C TYR A 293 -16.37 -1.38 1.08
N ASN A 294 -17.55 -0.94 1.47
CA ASN A 294 -18.69 -0.82 0.55
C ASN A 294 -18.39 0.18 -0.58
N LYS A 295 -17.74 1.29 -0.26
CA LYS A 295 -17.25 2.25 -1.27
C LYS A 295 -16.25 1.59 -2.22
N TRP A 296 -15.26 0.85 -1.69
CA TRP A 296 -14.31 0.09 -2.49
C TRP A 296 -15.00 -0.90 -3.44
N VAL A 297 -15.98 -1.67 -2.96
CA VAL A 297 -16.74 -2.65 -3.78
C VAL A 297 -17.45 -1.98 -4.95
N LEU A 298 -17.94 -0.76 -4.78
CA LEU A 298 -18.56 0.01 -5.86
C LEU A 298 -17.51 0.56 -6.83
N GLU A 299 -16.44 1.11 -6.31
CA GLU A 299 -15.43 1.81 -7.12
C GLU A 299 -14.52 0.86 -7.90
N LYS A 300 -14.18 -0.31 -7.37
CA LYS A 300 -13.37 -1.31 -8.08
C LYS A 300 -13.98 -1.76 -9.41
N LYS A 301 -15.31 -1.71 -9.55
CA LYS A 301 -16.03 -2.01 -10.78
C LYS A 301 -15.65 -1.11 -11.97
N LYS A 302 -15.02 0.05 -11.71
CA LYS A 302 -14.55 0.99 -12.73
C LYS A 302 -13.21 0.57 -13.35
N ILE A 303 -12.49 -0.39 -12.76
CA ILE A 303 -11.15 -0.81 -13.22
C ILE A 303 -11.21 -1.44 -14.61
N ILE A 304 -12.06 -2.44 -14.80
CA ILE A 304 -12.18 -3.16 -16.08
C ILE A 304 -12.66 -2.24 -17.21
N PRO A 305 -13.72 -1.44 -17.05
CA PRO A 305 -14.12 -0.45 -18.05
C PRO A 305 -13.00 0.53 -18.42
N LEU A 306 -12.23 0.99 -17.42
CA LEU A 306 -11.09 1.87 -17.67
C LEU A 306 -10.02 1.17 -18.51
N LEU A 307 -9.67 -0.09 -18.22
CA LEU A 307 -8.71 -0.87 -18.99
C LEU A 307 -9.17 -1.09 -20.43
N LYS A 308 -10.44 -1.48 -20.65
CA LYS A 308 -11.01 -1.78 -21.97
C LYS A 308 -11.13 -0.55 -22.89
N LYS A 309 -11.16 0.64 -22.33
CA LYS A 309 -11.26 1.88 -23.08
C LYS A 309 -10.04 2.09 -23.98
N LYS A 310 -10.25 2.55 -25.23
CA LYS A 310 -9.16 2.89 -26.15
C LYS A 310 -8.27 3.99 -25.55
N ASN A 311 -6.98 3.90 -25.79
CA ASN A 311 -6.04 4.94 -25.40
C ASN A 311 -6.30 6.23 -26.21
N LYS A 312 -6.28 7.37 -25.53
CA LYS A 312 -6.28 8.67 -26.19
C LYS A 312 -4.82 9.05 -26.48
N LEU A 313 -4.37 8.79 -27.71
CA LEU A 313 -3.05 9.23 -28.12
C LEU A 313 -3.03 10.75 -28.24
N ILE A 314 -2.18 11.41 -27.48
CA ILE A 314 -2.00 12.86 -27.56
C ILE A 314 -0.87 13.15 -28.54
N LYS A 315 -1.23 13.71 -29.72
CA LYS A 315 -0.27 14.15 -30.76
C LYS A 315 0.48 15.43 -30.35
N LYS A 316 1.09 15.49 -29.18
CA LYS A 316 1.99 16.58 -28.83
C LYS A 316 3.44 16.17 -29.11
N PRO A 317 4.26 16.97 -29.82
CA PRO A 317 5.66 16.68 -30.01
C PRO A 317 6.36 16.66 -28.63
N ILE A 318 6.82 15.48 -28.22
CA ILE A 318 7.70 15.39 -27.07
C ILE A 318 9.09 15.73 -27.59
N PHE A 319 9.64 16.86 -27.16
CA PHE A 319 11.07 17.11 -27.31
C PHE A 319 11.82 16.01 -26.57
N LEU A 320 12.48 15.15 -27.35
CA LEU A 320 13.29 14.05 -26.85
C LEU A 320 14.56 14.66 -26.23
N LEU A 321 14.52 14.96 -24.95
CA LEU A 321 15.76 15.07 -24.19
C LEU A 321 16.23 13.63 -23.92
N LEU A 322 17.12 13.17 -24.81
CA LEU A 322 17.96 12.00 -24.60
C LEU A 322 18.80 12.25 -23.34
N PHE A 323 18.42 11.67 -22.21
CA PHE A 323 19.30 11.50 -21.09
C PHE A 323 19.68 10.03 -20.99
N ILE A 324 20.96 9.84 -21.24
CA ILE A 324 21.77 8.63 -21.03
C ILE A 324 21.76 8.29 -19.53
#